data_59bbeb4a6690fe22a9155114593e6e85
#
_entry.id   59bbeb4a6690fe22a9155114593e6e85
#
_cell.length_a   1.000
_cell.length_b   1.000
_cell.length_c   1.000
_cell.angle_alpha   90.00
_cell.angle_beta   90.00
_cell.angle_gamma   90.00
#
_symmetry.space_group_name_H-M   'P 1'
#
loop_
_entity.id
_entity.type
_entity.pdbx_description
1 polymer ?
#
loop_
_entity_poly.entity_id
_entity_poly.type
_entity_poly.pdbx_seq_one_letter_code
_entity_poly.pdbx_strand_id
1 'polypeptide(L)'
;MIDEISLKCFRKHEDRTFTFSKGMNVVRAENEAGKSTLLSAILYLFFGTKALGQPLDEVVTYGHLKKELKVSGRFTVDGVDYTAYRSDGGAELAYGDQRVTGQTAVTRFMENLVGADVDTVRELLVAEQNAVRGALDSEAGAGALIESLAELDRIDDLISKIKHQRPCGPIKAAEAVAKNIRDSVPEVTKKPDRNSVIIAKEWLDSAKVDFNKAETAFH
;
A
#
# COMPACT_ATOMS: atom_id res chain seq x y z
N MET A 1 -0.80 1.03 13.85
CA MET A 1 -0.93 -0.38 14.31
C MET A 1 -2.37 -0.80 14.12
N ILE A 2 -2.64 -2.02 13.64
CA ILE A 2 -4.00 -2.57 13.63
C ILE A 2 -4.24 -3.22 15.00
N ASP A 3 -5.35 -2.89 15.64
CA ASP A 3 -5.70 -3.39 16.98
C ASP A 3 -6.71 -4.52 16.88
N GLU A 4 -7.69 -4.37 15.98
CA GLU A 4 -8.78 -5.34 15.84
C GLU A 4 -9.34 -5.32 14.41
N ILE A 5 -9.69 -6.48 13.90
CA ILE A 5 -10.43 -6.65 12.63
C ILE A 5 -11.58 -7.62 12.87
N SER A 6 -12.79 -7.21 12.56
CA SER A 6 -14.00 -8.04 12.62
C SER A 6 -14.54 -8.27 11.23
N LEU A 7 -14.82 -9.53 10.92
CA LEU A 7 -15.31 -10.02 9.64
C LEU A 7 -16.71 -10.59 9.83
N LYS A 8 -17.66 -10.17 9.01
CA LYS A 8 -18.97 -10.76 8.92
C LYS A 8 -19.30 -11.15 7.49
N CYS A 9 -19.67 -12.40 7.28
CA CYS A 9 -20.00 -12.98 5.99
C CYS A 9 -18.94 -12.75 4.91
N PHE A 10 -17.65 -12.85 5.28
CA PHE A 10 -16.53 -12.59 4.39
C PHE A 10 -15.77 -13.90 4.07
N ARG A 11 -15.89 -14.39 2.83
CA ARG A 11 -15.34 -15.67 2.34
C ARG A 11 -15.71 -16.84 3.27
N LYS A 12 -14.71 -17.39 4.00
CA LYS A 12 -14.90 -18.52 4.94
C LYS A 12 -15.32 -18.10 6.35
N HIS A 13 -15.35 -16.82 6.64
CA HIS A 13 -15.69 -16.32 7.98
C HIS A 13 -17.11 -15.75 8.02
N GLU A 14 -18.00 -16.46 8.68
CA GLU A 14 -19.38 -16.00 8.92
C GLU A 14 -19.41 -14.83 9.92
N ASP A 15 -18.75 -15.02 11.05
CA ASP A 15 -18.56 -13.98 12.07
C ASP A 15 -17.30 -14.27 12.86
N ARG A 16 -16.28 -13.43 12.71
CA ARG A 16 -15.01 -13.62 13.38
C ARG A 16 -14.29 -12.32 13.64
N THR A 17 -13.76 -12.19 14.86
CA THR A 17 -12.92 -11.06 15.27
C THR A 17 -11.49 -11.54 15.53
N PHE A 18 -10.53 -10.75 15.05
CA PHE A 18 -9.11 -10.93 15.28
C PHE A 18 -8.58 -9.72 16.03
N THR A 19 -7.84 -9.96 17.10
CA THR A 19 -7.16 -8.92 17.88
C THR A 19 -5.66 -9.06 17.72
N PHE A 20 -4.97 -7.94 17.66
CA PHE A 20 -3.52 -7.87 17.44
C PHE A 20 -2.84 -7.16 18.60
N SER A 21 -1.63 -7.57 18.90
CA SER A 21 -0.77 -6.93 19.90
C SER A 21 0.37 -6.16 19.22
N LYS A 22 1.05 -5.30 19.97
CA LYS A 22 2.26 -4.63 19.46
C LYS A 22 3.35 -5.66 19.11
N GLY A 23 4.02 -5.42 17.99
CA GLY A 23 5.08 -6.27 17.51
C GLY A 23 4.61 -7.36 16.54
N MET A 24 5.26 -8.50 16.55
CA MET A 24 4.97 -9.61 15.64
C MET A 24 3.72 -10.36 16.06
N ASN A 25 2.77 -10.52 15.14
CA ASN A 25 1.58 -11.35 15.32
C ASN A 25 1.65 -12.55 14.39
N VAL A 26 1.50 -13.76 14.93
CA VAL A 26 1.57 -15.00 14.16
C VAL A 26 0.20 -15.66 14.12
N VAL A 27 -0.36 -15.76 12.91
CA VAL A 27 -1.62 -16.46 12.68
C VAL A 27 -1.33 -17.90 12.23
N ARG A 28 -1.59 -18.86 13.12
CA ARG A 28 -1.44 -20.28 12.84
C ARG A 28 -2.82 -20.92 12.63
N ALA A 29 -2.97 -21.64 11.56
CA ALA A 29 -4.16 -22.41 11.26
C ALA A 29 -3.86 -23.45 10.17
N GLU A 30 -4.70 -24.44 10.02
CA GLU A 30 -4.62 -25.43 8.95
C GLU A 30 -4.75 -24.79 7.56
N ASN A 31 -4.42 -25.55 6.52
CA ASN A 31 -4.64 -25.11 5.17
C ASN A 31 -6.13 -24.85 4.96
N GLU A 32 -6.44 -23.83 4.16
CA GLU A 32 -7.80 -23.39 3.89
C GLU A 32 -8.61 -22.82 5.09
N ALA A 33 -8.05 -22.71 6.28
CA ALA A 33 -8.72 -22.14 7.45
C ALA A 33 -8.99 -20.62 7.37
N GLY A 34 -8.66 -19.96 6.25
CA GLY A 34 -8.96 -18.54 6.04
C GLY A 34 -7.84 -17.57 6.43
N LYS A 35 -6.57 -18.01 6.54
CA LYS A 35 -5.43 -17.11 6.80
C LYS A 35 -5.32 -16.00 5.77
N SER A 36 -5.33 -16.34 4.49
CA SER A 36 -5.31 -15.36 3.38
C SER A 36 -6.59 -14.51 3.32
N THR A 37 -7.71 -15.04 3.83
CA THR A 37 -8.96 -14.31 3.95
C THR A 37 -8.83 -13.11 4.89
N LEU A 38 -8.14 -13.27 6.02
CA LEU A 38 -7.87 -12.18 6.95
C LEU A 38 -7.08 -11.06 6.26
N LEU A 39 -6.03 -11.41 5.52
CA LEU A 39 -5.23 -10.43 4.78
C LEU A 39 -6.06 -9.69 3.72
N SER A 40 -6.85 -10.44 2.93
CA SER A 40 -7.78 -9.84 1.96
C SER A 40 -8.81 -8.93 2.62
N ALA A 41 -9.26 -9.26 3.84
CA ALA A 41 -10.21 -8.43 4.58
C ALA A 41 -9.59 -7.13 5.08
N ILE A 42 -8.33 -7.16 5.52
CA ILE A 42 -7.57 -5.95 5.88
C ILE A 42 -7.44 -5.04 4.65
N LEU A 43 -6.99 -5.59 3.53
CA LEU A 43 -6.88 -4.82 2.29
C LEU A 43 -8.24 -4.27 1.82
N TYR A 44 -9.32 -5.05 1.94
CA TYR A 44 -10.66 -4.58 1.62
C TYR A 44 -11.10 -3.44 2.54
N LEU A 45 -10.83 -3.52 3.85
CA LEU A 45 -11.16 -2.46 4.79
C LEU A 45 -10.49 -1.13 4.41
N PHE A 46 -9.23 -1.17 4.01
CA PHE A 46 -8.45 0.03 3.68
C PHE A 46 -8.77 0.55 2.26
N PHE A 47 -8.81 -0.32 1.26
CA PHE A 47 -8.81 0.08 -0.16
C PHE A 47 -10.10 -0.28 -0.92
N GLY A 48 -11.06 -0.96 -0.27
CA GLY A 48 -12.32 -1.33 -0.88
C GLY A 48 -12.21 -2.48 -1.88
N THR A 49 -13.17 -2.55 -2.80
CA THR A 49 -13.30 -3.65 -3.77
C THR A 49 -12.12 -3.76 -4.73
N LYS A 50 -11.43 -2.66 -5.04
CA LYS A 50 -10.20 -2.68 -5.84
C LYS A 50 -9.16 -3.64 -5.25
N ALA A 51 -9.08 -3.71 -3.92
CA ALA A 51 -8.17 -4.60 -3.22
C ALA A 51 -8.51 -6.09 -3.34
N LEU A 52 -9.70 -6.46 -3.72
CA LEU A 52 -10.12 -7.86 -3.83
C LEU A 52 -9.73 -8.50 -5.16
N GLY A 53 -9.61 -7.71 -6.22
CA GLY A 53 -9.36 -8.19 -7.58
C GLY A 53 -10.52 -9.00 -8.17
N GLN A 54 -11.66 -9.05 -7.49
CA GLN A 54 -12.86 -9.80 -7.87
C GLN A 54 -14.13 -9.10 -7.35
N PRO A 55 -15.29 -9.35 -7.95
CA PRO A 55 -16.57 -8.78 -7.50
C PRO A 55 -16.90 -9.17 -6.07
N LEU A 56 -17.63 -8.29 -5.37
CA LEU A 56 -17.98 -8.52 -3.97
C LEU A 56 -18.86 -9.76 -3.78
N ASP A 57 -19.67 -10.12 -4.78
CA ASP A 57 -20.53 -11.32 -4.76
C ASP A 57 -19.73 -12.63 -4.63
N GLU A 58 -18.51 -12.66 -5.15
CA GLU A 58 -17.60 -13.81 -5.05
C GLU A 58 -16.87 -13.90 -3.71
N VAL A 59 -16.99 -12.85 -2.90
CA VAL A 59 -16.31 -12.74 -1.60
C VAL A 59 -17.25 -13.00 -0.43
N VAL A 60 -18.55 -13.00 -0.67
CA VAL A 60 -19.54 -13.30 0.36
C VAL A 60 -19.46 -14.78 0.76
N THR A 61 -19.65 -15.07 2.03
CA THR A 61 -19.73 -16.43 2.54
C THR A 61 -20.90 -17.17 1.87
N TYR A 62 -20.67 -18.41 1.47
CA TYR A 62 -21.68 -19.23 0.80
C TYR A 62 -22.98 -19.29 1.63
N GLY A 63 -24.11 -19.08 0.96
CA GLY A 63 -25.44 -19.06 1.60
C GLY A 63 -25.85 -17.71 2.19
N HIS A 64 -24.99 -16.71 2.14
CA HIS A 64 -25.28 -15.35 2.64
C HIS A 64 -25.50 -14.36 1.51
N LEU A 65 -26.14 -13.23 1.85
CA LEU A 65 -26.38 -12.14 0.90
C LEU A 65 -25.27 -11.08 0.99
N LYS A 66 -24.95 -10.45 -0.14
CA LYS A 66 -23.97 -9.37 -0.25
C LYS A 66 -24.16 -8.24 0.80
N LYS A 67 -25.41 -7.90 1.10
CA LYS A 67 -25.74 -6.90 2.11
C LYS A 67 -25.34 -7.27 3.55
N GLU A 68 -25.08 -8.56 3.81
CA GLU A 68 -24.68 -9.05 5.13
C GLU A 68 -23.16 -8.98 5.32
N LEU A 69 -22.41 -8.85 4.20
CA LEU A 69 -20.98 -8.70 4.25
C LEU A 69 -20.60 -7.38 4.90
N LYS A 70 -19.80 -7.47 5.95
CA LYS A 70 -19.21 -6.31 6.62
C LYS A 70 -17.82 -6.64 7.14
N VAL A 71 -16.89 -5.74 6.88
CA VAL A 71 -15.57 -5.76 7.51
C VAL A 71 -15.43 -4.47 8.31
N SER A 72 -15.02 -4.58 9.55
CA SER A 72 -14.75 -3.44 10.42
C SER A 72 -13.43 -3.63 11.17
N GLY A 73 -12.82 -2.54 11.60
CA GLY A 73 -11.57 -2.60 12.34
C GLY A 73 -11.27 -1.35 13.10
N ARG A 74 -10.39 -1.50 14.10
CA ARG A 74 -9.77 -0.41 14.87
C ARG A 74 -8.28 -0.45 14.63
N PHE A 75 -7.69 0.72 14.44
CA PHE A 75 -6.25 0.85 14.24
C PHE A 75 -5.77 2.23 14.70
N THR A 76 -4.51 2.30 15.07
CA THR A 76 -3.85 3.53 15.55
C THR A 76 -2.74 3.92 14.59
N VAL A 77 -2.72 5.17 14.12
CA VAL A 77 -1.65 5.75 13.30
C VAL A 77 -1.22 7.07 13.95
N ASP A 78 0.07 7.21 14.20
CA ASP A 78 0.68 8.41 14.80
C ASP A 78 -0.01 8.88 16.10
N GLY A 79 -0.46 7.91 16.90
CA GLY A 79 -1.13 8.16 18.17
C GLY A 79 -2.61 8.56 18.07
N VAL A 80 -3.17 8.56 16.86
CA VAL A 80 -4.60 8.80 16.61
C VAL A 80 -5.30 7.46 16.40
N ASP A 81 -6.41 7.27 17.09
CA ASP A 81 -7.24 6.06 16.98
C ASP A 81 -8.30 6.24 15.89
N TYR A 82 -8.38 5.25 15.02
CA TYR A 82 -9.32 5.18 13.92
C TYR A 82 -10.23 3.97 14.08
N THR A 83 -11.49 4.15 13.73
CA THR A 83 -12.45 3.07 13.56
C THR A 83 -13.02 3.13 12.16
N ALA A 84 -12.99 2.04 11.43
CA ALA A 84 -13.51 1.99 10.08
C ALA A 84 -14.39 0.76 9.87
N TYR A 85 -15.36 0.89 8.96
CA TYR A 85 -16.05 -0.27 8.41
C TYR A 85 -16.33 -0.12 6.91
N ARG A 86 -16.48 -1.25 6.25
CA ARG A 86 -16.97 -1.37 4.88
C ARG A 86 -18.00 -2.46 4.76
N SER A 87 -18.99 -2.21 3.93
CA SER A 87 -20.04 -3.14 3.54
C SER A 87 -20.43 -2.88 2.08
N ASP A 88 -21.35 -3.67 1.53
CA ASP A 88 -21.96 -3.38 0.22
C ASP A 88 -22.67 -2.02 0.21
N GLY A 89 -23.36 -1.70 1.31
CA GLY A 89 -24.14 -0.46 1.44
C GLY A 89 -23.34 0.81 1.68
N GLY A 90 -22.04 0.73 1.97
CA GLY A 90 -21.23 1.90 2.24
C GLY A 90 -19.96 1.64 3.02
N ALA A 91 -19.23 2.73 3.26
CA ALA A 91 -18.05 2.75 4.09
C ALA A 91 -18.07 3.98 5.01
N GLU A 92 -17.50 3.84 6.18
CA GLU A 92 -17.32 4.92 7.13
C GLU A 92 -15.98 4.76 7.86
N LEU A 93 -15.34 5.88 8.13
CA LEU A 93 -14.17 5.98 8.97
C LEU A 93 -14.40 7.10 9.98
N ALA A 94 -14.14 6.84 11.24
CA ALA A 94 -14.26 7.80 12.33
C ALA A 94 -12.92 7.94 13.07
N TYR A 95 -12.58 9.17 13.46
CA TYR A 95 -11.42 9.50 14.29
C TYR A 95 -11.70 10.79 15.06
N GLY A 96 -11.50 10.80 16.38
CA GLY A 96 -11.95 11.89 17.24
C GLY A 96 -13.42 12.19 17.00
N ASP A 97 -13.75 13.45 16.75
CA ASP A 97 -15.12 13.91 16.44
C ASP A 97 -15.41 13.93 14.92
N GLN A 98 -14.49 13.47 14.10
CA GLN A 98 -14.62 13.52 12.64
C GLN A 98 -15.10 12.20 12.07
N ARG A 99 -15.86 12.29 10.97
CA ARG A 99 -16.34 11.14 10.19
C ARG A 99 -16.16 11.38 8.71
N VAL A 100 -15.68 10.36 8.02
CA VAL A 100 -15.60 10.28 6.57
C VAL A 100 -16.53 9.17 6.10
N THR A 101 -17.47 9.47 5.21
CA THR A 101 -18.46 8.49 4.72
C THR A 101 -18.39 8.34 3.22
N GLY A 102 -18.71 7.12 2.73
CA GLY A 102 -18.72 6.77 1.32
C GLY A 102 -17.47 6.03 0.87
N GLN A 103 -17.65 5.07 -0.05
CA GLN A 103 -16.60 4.14 -0.50
C GLN A 103 -15.35 4.87 -1.03
N THR A 104 -15.55 5.84 -1.93
CA THR A 104 -14.45 6.58 -2.57
C THR A 104 -13.74 7.51 -1.58
N ALA A 105 -14.51 8.22 -0.73
CA ALA A 105 -13.94 9.17 0.23
C ALA A 105 -13.08 8.44 1.29
N VAL A 106 -13.58 7.32 1.82
CA VAL A 106 -12.84 6.49 2.77
C VAL A 106 -11.60 5.88 2.11
N THR A 107 -11.68 5.41 0.85
CA THR A 107 -10.50 4.89 0.14
C THR A 107 -9.42 5.96 -0.01
N ARG A 108 -9.76 7.15 -0.50
CA ARG A 108 -8.79 8.25 -0.64
C ARG A 108 -8.18 8.68 0.69
N PHE A 109 -8.99 8.71 1.74
CA PHE A 109 -8.48 9.01 3.09
C PHE A 109 -7.47 7.96 3.55
N MET A 110 -7.78 6.67 3.33
CA MET A 110 -6.88 5.56 3.69
C MET A 110 -5.59 5.56 2.85
N GLU A 111 -5.68 5.81 1.55
CA GLU A 111 -4.51 5.95 0.67
C GLU A 111 -3.59 7.08 1.15
N ASN A 112 -4.16 8.24 1.52
CA ASN A 112 -3.37 9.34 2.09
C ASN A 112 -2.78 9.00 3.46
N LEU A 113 -3.51 8.29 4.31
CA LEU A 113 -3.06 7.90 5.64
C LEU A 113 -1.92 6.86 5.59
N VAL A 114 -2.00 5.94 4.65
CA VAL A 114 -0.97 4.91 4.41
C VAL A 114 0.20 5.47 3.59
N GLY A 115 -0.04 6.50 2.80
CA GLY A 115 0.93 7.08 1.89
C GLY A 115 1.15 6.29 0.61
N ALA A 116 0.28 5.31 0.32
CA ALA A 116 0.38 4.44 -0.84
C ALA A 116 -0.99 3.94 -1.30
N ASP A 117 -1.12 3.67 -2.58
CA ASP A 117 -2.30 3.01 -3.14
C ASP A 117 -2.30 1.49 -2.90
N VAL A 118 -3.39 0.82 -3.28
CA VAL A 118 -3.56 -0.62 -3.05
C VAL A 118 -2.53 -1.46 -3.80
N ASP A 119 -2.14 -1.05 -5.00
CA ASP A 119 -1.22 -1.82 -5.84
C ASP A 119 0.18 -1.78 -5.22
N THR A 120 0.64 -0.59 -4.83
CA THR A 120 1.89 -0.39 -4.07
C THR A 120 1.90 -1.15 -2.74
N VAL A 121 0.80 -1.08 -1.97
CA VAL A 121 0.71 -1.81 -0.69
C VAL A 121 0.79 -3.33 -0.90
N ARG A 122 0.16 -3.86 -1.94
CA ARG A 122 0.25 -5.29 -2.27
C ARG A 122 1.67 -5.72 -2.62
N GLU A 123 2.34 -4.94 -3.43
CA GLU A 123 3.70 -5.25 -3.89
C GLU A 123 4.74 -5.13 -2.78
N LEU A 124 4.62 -4.10 -1.93
CA LEU A 124 5.66 -3.75 -0.97
C LEU A 124 5.41 -4.26 0.44
N LEU A 125 4.15 -4.24 0.90
CA LEU A 125 3.82 -4.53 2.31
C LEU A 125 3.14 -5.88 2.49
N VAL A 126 2.53 -6.42 1.43
CA VAL A 126 1.81 -7.68 1.47
C VAL A 126 2.61 -8.74 0.71
N ALA A 127 3.42 -9.49 1.45
CA ALA A 127 4.11 -10.65 0.91
C ALA A 127 3.10 -11.81 0.70
N GLU A 128 2.29 -11.74 -0.36
CA GLU A 128 1.46 -12.87 -0.77
C GLU A 128 2.34 -14.05 -1.19
N GLN A 129 1.83 -15.25 -0.94
CA GLN A 129 2.52 -16.51 -1.30
C GLN A 129 2.78 -16.54 -2.82
N ASN A 130 3.98 -16.32 -3.26
CA ASN A 130 4.47 -16.17 -4.64
C ASN A 130 4.69 -14.74 -5.17
N ALA A 131 4.16 -13.68 -4.57
CA ALA A 131 4.39 -12.31 -5.06
C ALA A 131 5.86 -11.92 -4.92
N VAL A 132 6.44 -12.16 -3.74
CA VAL A 132 7.88 -11.94 -3.48
C VAL A 132 8.75 -12.80 -4.39
N ARG A 133 8.31 -14.03 -4.69
CA ARG A 133 9.04 -14.93 -5.58
C ARG A 133 8.97 -14.45 -7.02
N GLY A 134 7.80 -14.01 -7.50
CA GLY A 134 7.64 -13.47 -8.85
C GLY A 134 8.42 -12.17 -9.08
N ALA A 135 8.43 -11.28 -8.09
CA ALA A 135 9.22 -10.04 -8.15
C ALA A 135 10.74 -10.29 -8.12
N LEU A 136 11.20 -11.33 -7.42
CA LEU A 136 12.62 -11.68 -7.34
C LEU A 136 13.09 -12.61 -8.46
N ASP A 137 12.18 -13.36 -9.09
CA ASP A 137 12.51 -14.33 -10.15
C ASP A 137 12.54 -13.69 -11.55
N SER A 138 12.07 -12.44 -11.72
CA SER A 138 12.13 -11.70 -12.98
C SER A 138 12.94 -10.40 -12.84
N GLU A 139 13.83 -10.13 -13.80
CA GLU A 139 14.59 -8.86 -13.85
C GLU A 139 13.64 -7.64 -13.92
N ALA A 140 12.54 -7.75 -14.68
CA ALA A 140 11.52 -6.72 -14.77
C ALA A 140 10.80 -6.48 -13.44
N GLY A 141 10.52 -7.53 -12.67
CA GLY A 141 9.85 -7.41 -11.37
C GLY A 141 10.76 -6.78 -10.31
N ALA A 142 12.04 -7.10 -10.29
CA ALA A 142 13.01 -6.47 -9.41
C ALA A 142 13.21 -4.97 -9.75
N GLY A 143 13.26 -4.63 -11.03
CA GLY A 143 13.31 -3.25 -11.51
C GLY A 143 12.09 -2.44 -11.09
N ALA A 144 10.89 -2.95 -11.35
CA ALA A 144 9.62 -2.30 -10.96
C ALA A 144 9.50 -2.12 -9.43
N LEU A 145 9.99 -3.08 -8.64
CA LEU A 145 10.01 -2.97 -7.18
C LEU A 145 10.96 -1.84 -6.72
N ILE A 146 12.13 -1.74 -7.33
CA ILE A 146 13.10 -0.67 -7.01
C ILE A 146 12.56 0.70 -7.44
N GLU A 147 11.95 0.81 -8.60
CA GLU A 147 11.33 2.05 -9.09
C GLU A 147 10.19 2.49 -8.17
N SER A 148 9.33 1.57 -7.76
CA SER A 148 8.23 1.82 -6.81
C SER A 148 8.75 2.23 -5.43
N LEU A 149 9.77 1.53 -4.90
CA LEU A 149 10.41 1.88 -3.62
C LEU A 149 11.12 3.23 -3.66
N ALA A 150 11.67 3.61 -4.80
CA ALA A 150 12.33 4.90 -5.00
C ALA A 150 11.37 6.07 -5.23
N GLU A 151 10.04 5.81 -5.28
CA GLU A 151 9.01 6.81 -5.61
C GLU A 151 9.31 7.57 -6.93
N LEU A 152 9.99 6.91 -7.88
CA LEU A 152 10.42 7.55 -9.14
C LEU A 152 9.23 8.04 -9.96
N ASP A 153 8.09 7.34 -9.89
CA ASP A 153 6.84 7.76 -10.53
C ASP A 153 6.33 9.10 -9.96
N ARG A 154 6.53 9.32 -8.66
CA ARG A 154 6.17 10.58 -8.01
C ARG A 154 7.07 11.74 -8.45
N ILE A 155 8.35 11.45 -8.70
CA ILE A 155 9.31 12.41 -9.28
C ILE A 155 8.92 12.74 -10.72
N ASP A 156 8.56 11.76 -11.53
CA ASP A 156 8.10 11.96 -12.91
C ASP A 156 6.79 12.74 -12.98
N ASP A 157 5.85 12.50 -12.07
CA ASP A 157 4.60 13.27 -11.95
C ASP A 157 4.87 14.72 -11.55
N LEU A 158 5.78 14.96 -10.60
CA LEU A 158 6.23 16.30 -10.22
C LEU A 158 6.93 17.01 -11.38
N ILE A 159 7.84 16.35 -12.08
CA ILE A 159 8.53 16.91 -13.27
C ILE A 159 7.50 17.26 -14.36
N SER A 160 6.51 16.40 -14.57
CA SER A 160 5.42 16.64 -15.53
C SER A 160 4.58 17.86 -15.14
N LYS A 161 4.19 17.98 -13.88
CA LYS A 161 3.45 19.14 -13.35
C LYS A 161 4.25 20.44 -13.47
N ILE A 162 5.55 20.41 -13.19
CA ILE A 162 6.46 21.57 -13.31
C ILE A 162 6.62 21.97 -14.78
N LYS A 163 6.76 21.03 -15.72
CA LYS A 163 6.87 21.29 -17.16
C LYS A 163 5.67 22.05 -17.71
N HIS A 164 4.47 21.78 -17.19
CA HIS A 164 3.24 22.45 -17.60
C HIS A 164 3.07 23.86 -17.02
N GLN A 165 3.84 24.22 -15.98
CA GLN A 165 3.64 25.51 -15.27
C GLN A 165 4.51 26.69 -15.69
N ARG A 166 5.55 26.56 -16.50
CA ARG A 166 6.36 27.54 -17.24
C ARG A 166 7.83 27.11 -17.42
N PRO A 167 8.48 27.45 -18.55
CA PRO A 167 9.90 27.15 -18.76
C PRO A 167 10.78 28.15 -18.01
N CYS A 168 11.27 27.82 -16.84
CA CYS A 168 12.30 28.61 -16.16
C CYS A 168 13.53 27.77 -15.80
N GLY A 169 14.70 28.42 -15.57
CA GLY A 169 16.00 27.80 -15.33
C GLY A 169 16.04 26.68 -14.27
N PRO A 170 15.27 26.74 -13.19
CA PRO A 170 15.20 25.67 -12.19
C PRO A 170 14.74 24.30 -12.72
N ILE A 171 13.90 24.27 -13.76
CA ILE A 171 13.38 23.01 -14.35
C ILE A 171 14.51 22.19 -14.97
N LYS A 172 15.45 22.84 -15.67
CA LYS A 172 16.62 22.15 -16.25
C LYS A 172 17.53 21.54 -15.18
N ALA A 173 17.63 22.19 -14.02
CA ALA A 173 18.39 21.67 -12.89
C ALA A 173 17.69 20.43 -12.28
N ALA A 174 16.37 20.47 -12.10
CA ALA A 174 15.58 19.34 -11.61
C ALA A 174 15.60 18.14 -12.58
N GLU A 175 15.51 18.39 -13.90
CA GLU A 175 15.68 17.36 -14.93
C GLU A 175 17.06 16.72 -14.91
N ALA A 176 18.11 17.51 -14.70
CA ALA A 176 19.47 17.00 -14.58
C ALA A 176 19.66 16.13 -13.33
N VAL A 177 19.07 16.51 -12.20
CA VAL A 177 19.09 15.72 -10.97
C VAL A 177 18.31 14.42 -11.14
N ALA A 178 17.10 14.48 -11.69
CA ALA A 178 16.29 13.29 -11.95
C ALA A 178 16.97 12.33 -12.95
N LYS A 179 17.65 12.87 -13.97
CA LYS A 179 18.43 12.07 -14.90
C LYS A 179 19.62 11.41 -14.20
N ASN A 180 20.37 12.15 -13.38
CA ASN A 180 21.49 11.60 -12.63
C ASN A 180 21.06 10.51 -11.65
N ILE A 181 19.90 10.67 -10.98
CA ILE A 181 19.32 9.66 -10.11
C ILE A 181 18.98 8.40 -10.94
N ARG A 182 18.35 8.57 -12.09
CA ARG A 182 17.96 7.48 -12.98
C ARG A 182 19.18 6.73 -13.57
N ASP A 183 20.20 7.48 -14.00
CA ASP A 183 21.44 6.93 -14.56
C ASP A 183 22.34 6.27 -13.49
N SER A 184 22.14 6.60 -12.21
CA SER A 184 22.84 6.00 -11.08
C SER A 184 22.12 4.79 -10.46
N VAL A 185 20.87 4.49 -10.86
CA VAL A 185 20.22 3.22 -10.51
C VAL A 185 20.99 2.07 -11.16
N PRO A 186 21.56 1.13 -10.40
CA PRO A 186 22.31 0.03 -10.98
C PRO A 186 21.37 -0.85 -11.81
N GLU A 187 21.77 -1.10 -13.05
CA GLU A 187 21.06 -2.03 -13.92
C GLU A 187 21.10 -3.43 -13.30
N VAL A 188 19.95 -3.94 -12.88
CA VAL A 188 19.85 -5.25 -12.23
C VAL A 188 19.94 -6.33 -13.30
N THR A 189 21.16 -6.71 -13.65
CA THR A 189 21.44 -7.72 -14.68
C THR A 189 21.52 -9.15 -14.15
N LYS A 190 21.46 -9.35 -12.82
CA LYS A 190 21.53 -10.67 -12.16
C LYS A 190 20.66 -10.70 -10.93
N LYS A 191 20.23 -11.92 -10.56
CA LYS A 191 19.50 -12.20 -9.30
C LYS A 191 20.20 -11.48 -8.14
N PRO A 192 19.51 -10.55 -7.43
CA PRO A 192 20.16 -9.76 -6.39
C PRO A 192 20.59 -10.68 -5.24
N ASP A 193 21.85 -10.63 -4.88
CA ASP A 193 22.33 -11.23 -3.65
C ASP A 193 21.99 -10.34 -2.44
N ARG A 194 22.23 -10.87 -1.24
CA ARG A 194 21.93 -10.15 0.02
C ARG A 194 22.69 -8.81 0.14
N ASN A 195 23.88 -8.73 -0.46
CA ASN A 195 24.70 -7.53 -0.42
C ASN A 195 24.20 -6.48 -1.41
N SER A 196 23.72 -6.89 -2.59
CA SER A 196 23.12 -6.00 -3.59
C SER A 196 21.86 -5.31 -3.04
N VAL A 197 21.08 -6.02 -2.22
CA VAL A 197 19.88 -5.42 -1.56
C VAL A 197 20.28 -4.39 -0.51
N ILE A 198 21.36 -4.63 0.24
CA ILE A 198 21.87 -3.67 1.25
C ILE A 198 22.39 -2.40 0.56
N ILE A 199 23.18 -2.56 -0.51
CA ILE A 199 23.71 -1.45 -1.31
C ILE A 199 22.58 -0.63 -1.93
N ALA A 200 21.56 -1.29 -2.49
CA ALA A 200 20.37 -0.61 -3.03
C ALA A 200 19.62 0.20 -1.96
N LYS A 201 19.55 -0.29 -0.74
CA LYS A 201 18.90 0.42 0.38
C LYS A 201 19.71 1.66 0.82
N GLU A 202 21.02 1.54 0.96
CA GLU A 202 21.90 2.67 1.29
C GLU A 202 21.85 3.75 0.20
N TRP A 203 21.81 3.33 -1.06
CA TRP A 203 21.67 4.23 -2.19
C TRP A 203 20.32 4.95 -2.19
N LEU A 204 19.23 4.27 -1.88
CA LEU A 204 17.88 4.83 -1.76
C LEU A 204 17.82 5.92 -0.67
N ASP A 205 18.45 5.66 0.48
CA ASP A 205 18.48 6.61 1.58
C ASP A 205 19.29 7.87 1.21
N SER A 206 20.36 7.72 0.44
CA SER A 206 21.13 8.84 -0.11
C SER A 206 20.32 9.66 -1.12
N ALA A 207 19.62 9.00 -2.04
CA ALA A 207 18.79 9.65 -3.05
C ALA A 207 17.61 10.44 -2.41
N LYS A 208 17.02 9.94 -1.33
CA LYS A 208 15.99 10.65 -0.55
C LYS A 208 16.51 11.93 0.08
N VAL A 209 17.73 11.92 0.60
CA VAL A 209 18.37 13.11 1.18
C VAL A 209 18.60 14.18 0.11
N ASP A 210 19.05 13.78 -1.08
CA ASP A 210 19.31 14.71 -2.18
C ASP A 210 18.01 15.28 -2.76
N PHE A 211 16.95 14.47 -2.82
CA PHE A 211 15.62 14.92 -3.20
C PHE A 211 15.06 15.97 -2.22
N ASN A 212 15.12 15.72 -0.92
CA ASN A 212 14.67 16.67 0.10
C ASN A 212 15.46 17.98 0.07
N LYS A 213 16.77 17.94 -0.24
CA LYS A 213 17.56 19.15 -0.45
C LYS A 213 17.12 19.93 -1.69
N ALA A 214 16.78 19.22 -2.77
CA ALA A 214 16.26 19.86 -3.98
C ALA A 214 14.90 20.51 -3.72
N GLU A 215 14.01 19.85 -2.98
CA GLU A 215 12.68 20.35 -2.62
C GLU A 215 12.77 21.63 -1.75
N THR A 216 13.67 21.65 -0.77
CA THR A 216 13.89 22.83 0.08
C THR A 216 14.55 24.00 -0.67
N ALA A 217 15.21 23.77 -1.79
CA ALA A 217 15.78 24.84 -2.63
C ALA A 217 14.74 25.52 -3.55
N PHE A 218 13.52 24.97 -3.63
CA PHE A 218 12.40 25.49 -4.43
C PHE A 218 11.40 26.33 -3.61
N HIS A 219 11.53 26.36 -2.29
CA HIS A 219 10.80 27.22 -1.37
C HIS A 219 11.66 28.40 -0.92
#